data_18ecbfc097c43288a919af8aa3cb108d
#
_entry.id   18ecbfc097c43288a919af8aa3cb108d
#
_cell.length_a   1.000
_cell.length_b   1.000
_cell.length_c   1.000
_cell.angle_alpha   90.00
_cell.angle_beta   90.00
_cell.angle_gamma   90.00
#
_symmetry.space_group_name_H-M   'P 1'
#
loop_
_entity.id
_entity.type
_entity.pdbx_description
1 polymer ?
#
loop_
_entity_poly.entity_id
_entity_poly.type
_entity_poly.pdbx_seq_one_letter_code
_entity_poly.pdbx_strand_id
1 'polypeptide(L)'
;MKLIKNLERTVFKCPKCESYHCVKNGHNSEGKQKYLCKNCRANFDAFRNHFIYWSHLNYEQWNLLIQISLLGQSSKTIFRFIKTTLKTAWYNRQKLMKSKQLENTQLKFKKLSGKIQIDETFIKEIHKGNFKYKTDPRRIHLDPFATNTKCCIQMAIDNNNNIYVKSTNTKRLQKQWVIENMNKELINENSIITSDMQKLYFLVAKQTNSTLCVTKTTINPEASYRNLNKISKLQSSLKEALIHYHGLGFTNIQNYLNLWKWKYQHKEGFNSKPTNSGIIF
;
A
#
# COMPACT_ATOMS: atom_id res chain seq x y z
N MET A 1 19.14 -7.38 12.08
CA MET A 1 18.82 -7.67 13.49
C MET A 1 18.35 -6.45 14.28
N LYS A 2 18.70 -5.22 13.88
CA LYS A 2 18.29 -3.99 14.60
C LYS A 2 16.81 -3.58 14.42
N LEU A 3 16.16 -3.86 13.29
CA LEU A 3 14.82 -3.36 12.93
C LEU A 3 13.73 -3.85 13.89
N ILE A 4 13.70 -5.14 14.21
CA ILE A 4 12.64 -5.71 15.08
C ILE A 4 13.03 -5.57 16.56
N LYS A 5 14.32 -5.62 16.92
CA LYS A 5 14.75 -5.38 18.31
C LYS A 5 14.47 -3.96 18.80
N ASN A 6 14.41 -2.97 17.91
CA ASN A 6 14.03 -1.62 18.29
C ASN A 6 12.53 -1.49 18.60
N LEU A 7 11.68 -2.35 18.02
CA LEU A 7 10.25 -2.41 18.36
C LEU A 7 10.00 -2.89 19.80
N GLU A 8 10.89 -3.71 20.37
CA GLU A 8 10.77 -4.14 21.77
C GLU A 8 11.06 -3.00 22.79
N ARG A 9 11.65 -1.90 22.35
CA ARG A 9 11.98 -0.75 23.20
C ARG A 9 10.92 0.35 23.19
N THR A 10 9.92 0.26 22.31
CA THR A 10 8.82 1.24 22.28
C THR A 10 7.87 1.02 23.45
N VAL A 11 7.37 2.11 24.02
CA VAL A 11 6.35 2.07 25.09
C VAL A 11 5.05 1.57 24.47
N PHE A 12 4.59 0.40 24.89
CA PHE A 12 3.38 -0.21 24.35
C PHE A 12 2.15 0.21 25.16
N LYS A 13 1.10 0.59 24.44
CA LYS A 13 -0.23 0.71 25.02
C LYS A 13 -0.81 -0.67 25.29
N CYS A 14 -1.53 -0.80 26.40
CA CYS A 14 -2.31 -1.99 26.69
C CYS A 14 -3.36 -2.23 25.57
N PRO A 15 -3.40 -3.42 24.93
CA PRO A 15 -4.35 -3.68 23.87
C PRO A 15 -5.80 -3.82 24.33
N LYS A 16 -6.04 -3.90 25.67
CA LYS A 16 -7.37 -4.03 26.26
C LYS A 16 -7.97 -2.69 26.72
N CYS A 17 -7.15 -1.82 27.34
CA CYS A 17 -7.63 -0.57 27.93
C CYS A 17 -6.85 0.66 27.49
N GLU A 18 -5.96 0.51 26.50
CA GLU A 18 -5.13 1.56 25.90
C GLU A 18 -4.22 2.34 26.88
N SER A 19 -4.12 1.90 28.12
CA SER A 19 -3.26 2.51 29.12
C SER A 19 -1.78 2.32 28.79
N TYR A 20 -0.96 3.33 29.05
CA TYR A 20 0.50 3.25 28.97
C TYR A 20 1.15 2.67 30.24
N HIS A 21 0.38 2.45 31.32
CA HIS A 21 0.87 1.87 32.57
C HIS A 21 1.14 0.37 32.43
N CYS A 22 2.14 0.03 31.63
CA CYS A 22 2.53 -1.34 31.34
C CYS A 22 3.95 -1.60 31.83
N VAL A 23 4.17 -2.71 32.52
CA VAL A 23 5.48 -3.16 33.00
C VAL A 23 5.89 -4.46 32.34
N LYS A 24 7.18 -4.70 32.22
CA LYS A 24 7.72 -5.97 31.73
C LYS A 24 7.34 -7.10 32.69
N ASN A 25 6.90 -8.24 32.14
CA ASN A 25 6.45 -9.39 32.89
C ASN A 25 7.00 -10.70 32.30
N GLY A 26 8.33 -10.85 32.33
CA GLY A 26 9.01 -12.04 31.83
C GLY A 26 8.91 -12.20 30.30
N HIS A 27 9.17 -13.41 29.84
CA HIS A 27 9.16 -13.79 28.43
C HIS A 27 8.18 -14.95 28.19
N ASN A 28 7.71 -15.09 26.97
CA ASN A 28 6.95 -16.27 26.56
C ASN A 28 7.88 -17.44 26.19
N SER A 29 7.33 -18.61 25.86
CA SER A 29 8.08 -19.78 25.42
C SER A 29 8.95 -19.57 24.16
N GLU A 30 8.64 -18.54 23.37
CA GLU A 30 9.39 -18.14 22.17
C GLU A 30 10.45 -17.07 22.46
N GLY A 31 10.70 -16.73 23.72
CA GLY A 31 11.65 -15.70 24.14
C GLY A 31 11.18 -14.26 23.89
N LYS A 32 9.89 -14.04 23.57
CA LYS A 32 9.33 -12.69 23.34
C LYS A 32 8.97 -12.05 24.67
N GLN A 33 9.27 -10.74 24.81
CA GLN A 33 8.96 -9.98 26.02
C GLN A 33 7.43 -9.91 26.25
N LYS A 34 6.99 -10.26 27.45
CA LYS A 34 5.60 -10.06 27.93
C LYS A 34 5.49 -8.80 28.76
N TYR A 35 4.30 -8.23 28.76
CA TYR A 35 3.94 -7.05 29.52
C TYR A 35 2.69 -7.29 30.35
N LEU A 36 2.62 -6.68 31.52
CA LEU A 36 1.46 -6.61 32.39
C LEU A 36 0.96 -5.17 32.44
N CYS A 37 -0.31 -4.97 32.10
CA CYS A 37 -0.96 -3.68 32.33
C CYS A 37 -1.35 -3.54 33.79
N LYS A 38 -0.86 -2.48 34.46
CA LYS A 38 -1.21 -2.24 35.86
C LYS A 38 -2.64 -1.77 36.07
N ASN A 39 -3.27 -1.17 35.04
CA ASN A 39 -4.66 -0.69 35.15
C ASN A 39 -5.69 -1.81 35.04
N CYS A 40 -5.61 -2.67 34.04
CA CYS A 40 -6.60 -3.72 33.78
C CYS A 40 -6.06 -5.14 34.02
N ARG A 41 -4.82 -5.27 34.50
CA ARG A 41 -4.09 -6.53 34.77
C ARG A 41 -4.02 -7.52 33.60
N ALA A 42 -4.22 -7.04 32.39
CA ALA A 42 -4.06 -7.87 31.18
C ALA A 42 -2.59 -8.16 30.92
N ASN A 43 -2.27 -9.44 30.72
CA ASN A 43 -0.98 -9.88 30.19
C ASN A 43 -1.03 -9.89 28.67
N PHE A 44 0.02 -9.38 28.01
CA PHE A 44 0.11 -9.36 26.56
C PHE A 44 1.56 -9.36 26.09
N ASP A 45 1.78 -9.84 24.88
CA ASP A 45 3.08 -9.80 24.23
C ASP A 45 3.30 -8.44 23.57
N ALA A 46 4.55 -8.00 23.47
CA ALA A 46 4.94 -6.76 22.79
C ALA A 46 4.34 -6.59 21.39
N PHE A 47 4.06 -7.70 20.73
CA PHE A 47 3.63 -7.76 19.33
C PHE A 47 2.14 -8.09 19.15
N ARG A 48 1.33 -8.09 20.22
CA ARG A 48 -0.07 -8.56 20.13
C ARG A 48 -0.89 -7.86 19.04
N ASN A 49 -0.62 -6.59 18.77
CA ASN A 49 -1.28 -5.81 17.72
C ASN A 49 -0.36 -5.58 16.50
N HIS A 50 0.76 -6.27 16.45
CA HIS A 50 1.72 -6.15 15.37
C HIS A 50 1.51 -7.24 14.31
N PHE A 51 1.88 -6.97 13.06
CA PHE A 51 1.72 -7.95 11.97
C PHE A 51 2.53 -9.24 12.17
N ILE A 52 3.59 -9.24 12.98
CA ILE A 52 4.39 -10.44 13.28
C ILE A 52 3.74 -11.35 14.34
N TYR A 53 2.69 -10.90 15.02
CA TYR A 53 1.97 -11.70 16.00
C TYR A 53 1.31 -12.93 15.35
N TRP A 54 1.29 -14.07 16.02
CA TRP A 54 0.83 -15.33 15.47
C TRP A 54 1.58 -15.78 14.21
N SER A 55 2.89 -15.55 14.15
CA SER A 55 3.76 -16.04 13.09
C SER A 55 4.81 -16.98 13.66
N HIS A 56 5.02 -18.10 12.99
CA HIS A 56 6.12 -19.05 13.31
C HIS A 56 7.46 -18.59 12.74
N LEU A 57 7.53 -17.48 12.04
CA LEU A 57 8.79 -16.93 11.55
C LEU A 57 9.54 -16.26 12.70
N ASN A 58 10.83 -16.55 12.82
CA ASN A 58 11.71 -15.86 13.74
C ASN A 58 12.06 -14.45 13.22
N TYR A 59 12.79 -13.66 14.04
CA TYR A 59 13.12 -12.28 13.70
C TYR A 59 13.99 -12.13 12.45
N GLU A 60 14.91 -13.05 12.21
CA GLU A 60 15.79 -13.04 11.03
C GLU A 60 14.98 -13.30 9.76
N GLN A 61 14.09 -14.29 9.82
CA GLN A 61 13.20 -14.62 8.72
C GLN A 61 12.25 -13.46 8.40
N TRP A 62 11.70 -12.76 9.40
CA TRP A 62 10.88 -11.57 9.21
C TRP A 62 11.69 -10.43 8.58
N ASN A 63 12.90 -10.15 9.04
CA ASN A 63 13.77 -9.14 8.46
C ASN A 63 14.06 -9.42 6.98
N LEU A 64 14.40 -10.66 6.63
CA LEU A 64 14.62 -11.08 5.25
C LEU A 64 13.33 -10.95 4.42
N LEU A 65 12.17 -11.37 4.95
CA LEU A 65 10.88 -11.23 4.27
C LEU A 65 10.56 -9.78 3.96
N ILE A 66 10.76 -8.88 4.92
CA ILE A 66 10.54 -7.44 4.74
C ILE A 66 11.48 -6.89 3.67
N GLN A 67 12.78 -7.12 3.78
CA GLN A 67 13.78 -6.64 2.82
C GLN A 67 13.49 -7.12 1.39
N ILE A 68 13.25 -8.43 1.21
CA ILE A 68 12.97 -9.02 -0.09
C ILE A 68 11.64 -8.48 -0.66
N SER A 69 10.63 -8.27 0.20
CA SER A 69 9.36 -7.66 -0.21
C SER A 69 9.52 -6.22 -0.69
N LEU A 70 10.32 -5.42 0.01
CA LEU A 70 10.63 -4.04 -0.35
C LEU A 70 11.46 -3.94 -1.64
N LEU A 71 12.29 -4.94 -1.92
CA LEU A 71 12.98 -5.06 -3.20
C LEU A 71 12.05 -5.45 -4.36
N GLY A 72 10.76 -5.69 -4.09
CA GLY A 72 9.77 -6.04 -5.11
C GLY A 72 9.87 -7.48 -5.61
N GLN A 73 10.61 -8.34 -4.91
CA GLN A 73 10.81 -9.73 -5.32
C GLN A 73 9.56 -10.59 -5.13
N SER A 74 9.50 -11.71 -5.84
CA SER A 74 8.37 -12.63 -5.79
C SER A 74 8.29 -13.42 -4.48
N SER A 75 7.11 -13.98 -4.16
CA SER A 75 6.99 -14.91 -3.02
C SER A 75 7.82 -16.17 -3.19
N LYS A 76 8.16 -16.56 -4.44
CA LYS A 76 9.10 -17.66 -4.71
C LYS A 76 10.52 -17.33 -4.24
N THR A 77 10.95 -16.10 -4.39
CA THR A 77 12.25 -15.64 -3.87
C THR A 77 12.22 -15.66 -2.35
N ILE A 78 11.18 -15.11 -1.74
CA ILE A 78 11.04 -15.06 -0.27
C ILE A 78 11.15 -16.46 0.33
N PHE A 79 10.37 -17.46 -0.14
CA PHE A 79 10.35 -18.78 0.49
C PHE A 79 11.71 -19.48 0.44
N ARG A 80 12.49 -19.25 -0.63
CA ARG A 80 13.83 -19.82 -0.77
C ARG A 80 14.80 -19.26 0.29
N PHE A 81 14.78 -17.93 0.47
CA PHE A 81 15.68 -17.27 1.41
C PHE A 81 15.31 -17.49 2.86
N ILE A 82 14.04 -17.50 3.21
CA ILE A 82 13.57 -17.70 4.59
C ILE A 82 13.40 -19.19 4.96
N LYS A 83 13.68 -20.12 4.02
CA LYS A 83 13.60 -21.58 4.20
C LYS A 83 12.25 -22.02 4.79
N THR A 84 11.17 -21.66 4.15
CA THR A 84 9.79 -21.97 4.56
C THR A 84 8.98 -22.53 3.38
N THR A 85 7.66 -22.66 3.49
CA THR A 85 6.81 -23.03 2.35
C THR A 85 6.41 -21.79 1.54
N LEU A 86 6.09 -21.97 0.25
CA LEU A 86 5.59 -20.88 -0.59
C LEU A 86 4.30 -20.26 -0.02
N LYS A 87 3.41 -21.10 0.54
CA LYS A 87 2.16 -20.66 1.19
C LYS A 87 2.46 -19.77 2.41
N THR A 88 3.40 -20.17 3.25
CA THR A 88 3.83 -19.41 4.44
C THR A 88 4.46 -18.08 4.04
N ALA A 89 5.36 -18.08 3.04
CA ALA A 89 5.98 -16.87 2.53
C ALA A 89 4.93 -15.88 1.98
N TRP A 90 4.00 -16.37 1.16
CA TRP A 90 2.92 -15.55 0.60
C TRP A 90 2.01 -14.99 1.70
N TYR A 91 1.57 -15.84 2.65
CA TYR A 91 0.68 -15.43 3.74
C TYR A 91 1.31 -14.33 4.60
N ASN A 92 2.56 -14.54 5.07
CA ASN A 92 3.23 -13.56 5.90
C ASN A 92 3.54 -12.26 5.15
N ARG A 93 3.81 -12.33 3.84
CA ARG A 93 3.92 -11.15 3.00
C ARG A 93 2.60 -10.38 2.91
N GLN A 94 1.46 -11.06 2.72
CA GLN A 94 0.15 -10.39 2.75
C GLN A 94 -0.11 -9.75 4.12
N LYS A 95 0.27 -10.42 5.18
CA LYS A 95 0.16 -9.92 6.55
C LYS A 95 1.00 -8.64 6.76
N LEU A 96 2.23 -8.61 6.23
CA LEU A 96 3.06 -7.40 6.19
C LEU A 96 2.36 -6.26 5.43
N MET A 97 1.89 -6.54 4.21
CA MET A 97 1.30 -5.52 3.33
C MET A 97 -0.03 -4.96 3.83
N LYS A 98 -0.77 -5.74 4.64
CA LYS A 98 -2.01 -5.31 5.32
C LYS A 98 -1.75 -4.60 6.65
N SER A 99 -0.49 -4.51 7.08
CA SER A 99 -0.19 -3.98 8.41
C SER A 99 -0.44 -2.48 8.49
N LYS A 100 -1.00 -2.06 9.63
CA LYS A 100 -1.13 -0.64 9.96
C LYS A 100 0.22 0.09 10.01
N GLN A 101 1.32 -0.62 10.21
CA GLN A 101 2.65 -0.03 10.18
C GLN A 101 3.04 0.45 8.76
N LEU A 102 2.68 -0.30 7.73
CA LEU A 102 2.81 0.18 6.36
C LEU A 102 1.78 1.28 6.04
N GLU A 103 0.59 1.22 6.63
CA GLU A 103 -0.39 2.28 6.54
C GLU A 103 0.01 3.50 7.36
N ASN A 104 0.54 3.33 8.57
CA ASN A 104 0.92 4.40 9.50
C ASN A 104 2.19 5.16 9.11
N THR A 105 3.08 4.57 8.32
CA THR A 105 4.06 5.35 7.56
C THR A 105 3.36 6.22 6.51
N GLN A 106 2.10 5.91 6.18
CA GLN A 106 1.19 6.80 5.45
C GLN A 106 0.51 7.82 6.37
N LEU A 107 0.54 7.70 7.71
CA LEU A 107 -0.12 8.60 8.68
C LEU A 107 0.55 9.97 8.84
N LYS A 108 1.68 10.18 8.23
CA LYS A 108 2.09 11.51 7.81
C LYS A 108 1.50 11.83 6.43
N PHE A 109 0.28 11.32 6.15
CA PHE A 109 -0.45 11.72 4.96
C PHE A 109 -0.75 13.22 5.08
N LYS A 110 0.16 13.99 4.52
CA LYS A 110 -0.11 15.39 4.27
C LYS A 110 -1.19 15.42 3.20
N LYS A 111 -2.30 16.08 3.48
CA LYS A 111 -3.30 16.34 2.46
C LYS A 111 -2.63 16.84 1.20
N LEU A 112 -3.12 16.42 0.07
CA LEU A 112 -2.66 16.96 -1.21
C LEU A 112 -2.94 18.45 -1.27
N SER A 113 -1.98 19.25 -1.70
CA SER A 113 -2.10 20.71 -1.69
C SER A 113 -1.43 21.38 -2.88
N GLY A 114 -1.85 22.58 -3.19
CA GLY A 114 -1.29 23.38 -4.29
C GLY A 114 -1.69 22.83 -5.65
N LYS A 115 -0.74 22.58 -6.56
CA LYS A 115 -1.01 22.02 -7.88
C LYS A 115 -1.06 20.49 -7.79
N ILE A 116 -2.21 19.91 -8.04
CA ILE A 116 -2.48 18.46 -7.92
C ILE A 116 -2.81 17.92 -9.31
N GLN A 117 -2.14 16.88 -9.73
CA GLN A 117 -2.47 16.12 -10.92
C GLN A 117 -3.25 14.86 -10.51
N ILE A 118 -4.39 14.62 -11.16
CA ILE A 118 -5.26 13.47 -10.87
C ILE A 118 -5.58 12.75 -12.17
N ASP A 119 -5.46 11.42 -12.14
CA ASP A 119 -5.79 10.58 -13.29
C ASP A 119 -6.04 9.14 -12.84
N GLU A 120 -6.69 8.33 -13.68
CA GLU A 120 -6.88 6.91 -13.46
C GLU A 120 -5.92 6.06 -14.29
N THR A 121 -5.55 4.92 -13.72
CA THR A 121 -4.89 3.86 -14.49
C THR A 121 -5.63 2.54 -14.33
N PHE A 122 -5.50 1.68 -15.33
CA PHE A 122 -6.18 0.39 -15.36
C PHE A 122 -5.17 -0.74 -15.32
N ILE A 123 -5.36 -1.67 -14.40
CA ILE A 123 -4.54 -2.87 -14.27
C ILE A 123 -5.41 -4.07 -14.61
N LYS A 124 -4.89 -4.93 -15.51
CA LYS A 124 -5.54 -6.20 -15.84
C LYS A 124 -5.30 -7.21 -14.71
N GLU A 125 -6.31 -7.99 -14.39
CA GLU A 125 -6.13 -9.14 -13.52
C GLU A 125 -5.32 -10.20 -14.27
N ILE A 126 -4.27 -10.70 -13.62
CA ILE A 126 -3.40 -11.73 -14.20
C ILE A 126 -3.56 -12.98 -13.36
N HIS A 127 -4.21 -13.97 -13.92
CA HIS A 127 -4.28 -15.31 -13.33
C HIS A 127 -3.15 -16.15 -13.91
N LYS A 128 -2.18 -16.53 -13.09
CA LYS A 128 -1.18 -17.54 -13.42
C LYS A 128 -1.59 -18.88 -12.82
N GLY A 129 -1.65 -19.90 -13.63
CA GLY A 129 -1.91 -21.26 -13.21
C GLY A 129 -2.18 -22.18 -14.40
N ASN A 130 -1.98 -23.47 -14.19
CA ASN A 130 -2.31 -24.49 -15.15
C ASN A 130 -3.84 -24.73 -15.09
N PHE A 131 -4.58 -24.14 -15.99
CA PHE A 131 -6.04 -24.30 -16.07
C PHE A 131 -6.37 -25.65 -16.70
N LYS A 132 -6.35 -26.72 -15.91
CA LYS A 132 -6.62 -28.08 -16.40
C LYS A 132 -8.10 -28.35 -16.68
N TYR A 133 -9.02 -27.60 -16.09
CA TYR A 133 -10.46 -27.91 -16.15
C TYR A 133 -11.28 -26.75 -16.71
N LYS A 134 -12.25 -27.10 -17.59
CA LYS A 134 -13.20 -26.12 -18.16
C LYS A 134 -14.07 -25.43 -17.07
N THR A 135 -14.25 -26.08 -15.94
CA THR A 135 -15.04 -25.61 -14.79
C THR A 135 -14.24 -24.84 -13.75
N ASP A 136 -12.93 -24.61 -13.98
CA ASP A 136 -12.13 -23.81 -13.04
C ASP A 136 -12.66 -22.37 -13.01
N PRO A 137 -13.10 -21.87 -11.81
CA PRO A 137 -13.62 -20.51 -11.68
C PRO A 137 -12.68 -19.44 -12.22
N ARG A 138 -11.37 -19.72 -12.25
CA ARG A 138 -10.35 -18.86 -12.84
C ARG A 138 -10.44 -18.79 -14.37
N ARG A 139 -11.07 -19.75 -15.04
CA ARG A 139 -11.29 -19.75 -16.50
C ARG A 139 -12.47 -18.90 -16.94
N ILE A 140 -13.47 -18.73 -16.08
CA ILE A 140 -14.64 -17.88 -16.39
C ILE A 140 -14.17 -16.44 -16.65
N HIS A 141 -13.05 -16.03 -16.03
CA HIS A 141 -12.42 -14.74 -16.26
C HIS A 141 -11.54 -14.67 -17.53
N LEU A 142 -11.30 -15.80 -18.17
CA LEU A 142 -10.54 -15.89 -19.43
C LEU A 142 -11.44 -15.97 -20.68
N ASP A 143 -12.75 -15.93 -20.50
CA ASP A 143 -13.68 -15.80 -21.62
C ASP A 143 -13.28 -14.56 -22.43
N PRO A 144 -12.99 -14.70 -23.74
CA PRO A 144 -12.67 -13.57 -24.62
C PRO A 144 -13.72 -12.46 -24.56
N PHE A 145 -14.97 -12.78 -24.27
CA PHE A 145 -16.06 -11.83 -24.07
C PHE A 145 -16.20 -11.34 -22.60
N ALA A 146 -15.69 -12.10 -21.62
CA ALA A 146 -15.52 -11.65 -20.23
C ALA A 146 -14.22 -10.86 -20.01
N THR A 147 -13.49 -10.54 -21.08
CA THR A 147 -12.11 -10.05 -21.14
C THR A 147 -11.83 -8.70 -20.51
N ASN A 148 -12.72 -8.14 -19.76
CA ASN A 148 -12.51 -6.84 -19.12
C ASN A 148 -12.39 -6.92 -17.59
N THR A 149 -11.64 -7.86 -17.09
CA THR A 149 -11.18 -7.85 -15.69
C THR A 149 -10.07 -6.80 -15.54
N LYS A 150 -10.45 -5.54 -15.68
CA LYS A 150 -9.57 -4.41 -15.36
C LYS A 150 -10.02 -3.83 -14.02
N CYS A 151 -9.07 -3.54 -13.16
CA CYS A 151 -9.30 -2.75 -11.96
C CYS A 151 -8.88 -1.31 -12.24
N CYS A 152 -9.77 -0.37 -11.99
CA CYS A 152 -9.47 1.04 -12.00
C CYS A 152 -8.74 1.42 -10.74
N ILE A 153 -7.61 2.12 -10.88
CA ILE A 153 -6.80 2.64 -9.79
C ILE A 153 -6.77 4.15 -9.90
N GLN A 154 -7.29 4.81 -8.89
CA GLN A 154 -7.26 6.24 -8.77
C GLN A 154 -5.91 6.68 -8.23
N MET A 155 -5.28 7.64 -8.90
CA MET A 155 -3.99 8.20 -8.53
C MET A 155 -4.04 9.72 -8.49
N ALA A 156 -3.29 10.30 -7.56
CA ALA A 156 -3.08 11.74 -7.51
C ALA A 156 -1.67 12.04 -6.98
N ILE A 157 -1.09 13.14 -7.45
CA ILE A 157 0.21 13.63 -7.00
C ILE A 157 0.18 15.16 -6.93
N ASP A 158 0.72 15.72 -5.86
CA ASP A 158 0.87 17.17 -5.72
C ASP A 158 2.26 17.66 -6.13
N ASN A 159 2.48 18.99 -6.04
CA ASN A 159 3.77 19.60 -6.33
C ASN A 159 4.86 19.24 -5.29
N ASN A 160 4.48 18.81 -4.09
CA ASN A 160 5.39 18.38 -3.02
C ASN A 160 5.70 16.87 -3.08
N ASN A 161 5.27 16.18 -4.15
CA ASN A 161 5.39 14.72 -4.34
C ASN A 161 4.63 13.89 -3.29
N ASN A 162 3.63 14.46 -2.60
CA ASN A 162 2.70 13.65 -1.86
C ASN A 162 1.83 12.89 -2.85
N ILE A 163 1.67 11.59 -2.65
CA ILE A 163 0.95 10.72 -3.57
C ILE A 163 -0.26 10.06 -2.90
N TYR A 164 -1.32 9.96 -3.67
CA TYR A 164 -2.47 9.15 -3.35
C TYR A 164 -2.61 8.03 -4.37
N VAL A 165 -2.88 6.81 -3.91
CA VAL A 165 -3.15 5.68 -4.78
C VAL A 165 -4.14 4.75 -4.09
N LYS A 166 -5.26 4.49 -4.75
CA LYS A 166 -6.30 3.61 -4.20
C LYS A 166 -7.02 2.85 -5.32
N SER A 167 -7.25 1.56 -5.08
CA SER A 167 -8.09 0.74 -5.94
C SER A 167 -9.55 1.11 -5.75
N THR A 168 -10.29 1.20 -6.86
CA THR A 168 -11.75 1.36 -6.82
C THR A 168 -12.47 0.03 -6.67
N ASN A 169 -11.74 -1.11 -6.82
CA ASN A 169 -12.27 -2.47 -6.91
C ASN A 169 -13.34 -2.65 -8.00
N THR A 170 -13.40 -1.74 -8.95
CA THR A 170 -14.34 -1.71 -10.06
C THR A 170 -13.63 -1.46 -11.38
N LYS A 171 -14.32 -1.72 -12.50
CA LYS A 171 -13.79 -1.48 -13.85
C LYS A 171 -13.73 -0.01 -14.23
N ARG A 172 -14.48 0.84 -13.56
CA ARG A 172 -14.60 2.27 -13.82
C ARG A 172 -14.70 3.05 -12.52
N LEU A 173 -14.27 4.29 -12.55
CA LEU A 173 -14.49 5.22 -11.47
C LEU A 173 -16.00 5.50 -11.32
N GLN A 174 -16.52 5.35 -10.10
CA GLN A 174 -17.92 5.55 -9.77
C GLN A 174 -18.11 6.82 -8.96
N LYS A 175 -19.24 7.52 -9.19
CA LYS A 175 -19.56 8.78 -8.51
C LYS A 175 -19.52 8.65 -6.98
N GLN A 176 -20.17 7.61 -6.45
CA GLN A 176 -20.21 7.37 -5.00
C GLN A 176 -18.81 7.17 -4.42
N TRP A 177 -17.97 6.37 -5.10
CA TRP A 177 -16.60 6.15 -4.68
C TRP A 177 -15.78 7.44 -4.63
N VAL A 178 -15.97 8.34 -5.61
CA VAL A 178 -15.31 9.65 -5.67
C VAL A 178 -15.73 10.51 -4.49
N ILE A 179 -17.02 10.57 -4.20
CA ILE A 179 -17.56 11.36 -3.07
C ILE A 179 -16.94 10.90 -1.74
N GLU A 180 -16.83 9.60 -1.54
CA GLU A 180 -16.32 9.03 -0.29
C GLU A 180 -14.79 9.17 -0.13
N ASN A 181 -14.04 9.08 -1.22
CA ASN A 181 -12.59 8.93 -1.17
C ASN A 181 -11.80 10.16 -1.62
N MET A 182 -12.40 11.08 -2.38
CA MET A 182 -11.72 12.27 -2.92
C MET A 182 -12.36 13.55 -2.34
N ASN A 183 -12.28 13.69 -1.05
CA ASN A 183 -12.96 14.74 -0.29
C ASN A 183 -11.96 15.70 0.39
N LYS A 184 -12.44 16.61 1.25
CA LYS A 184 -11.65 17.58 2.00
C LYS A 184 -10.65 16.96 2.99
N GLU A 185 -10.79 15.68 3.32
CA GLU A 185 -9.78 14.99 4.14
C GLU A 185 -8.53 14.64 3.33
N LEU A 186 -8.71 14.39 2.02
CA LEU A 186 -7.64 14.05 1.09
C LEU A 186 -6.98 15.28 0.48
N ILE A 187 -7.77 16.29 0.08
CA ILE A 187 -7.35 17.46 -0.69
C ILE A 187 -7.60 18.73 0.12
N ASN A 188 -6.58 19.58 0.23
CA ASN A 188 -6.73 20.90 0.83
C ASN A 188 -7.58 21.80 -0.04
N GLU A 189 -8.37 22.65 0.60
CA GLU A 189 -9.14 23.70 -0.07
C GLU A 189 -8.21 24.65 -0.85
N ASN A 190 -8.76 25.32 -1.84
CA ASN A 190 -8.05 26.26 -2.71
C ASN A 190 -6.87 25.65 -3.51
N SER A 191 -6.89 24.33 -3.72
CA SER A 191 -5.94 23.66 -4.59
C SER A 191 -6.31 23.82 -6.06
N ILE A 192 -5.32 23.63 -6.94
CA ILE A 192 -5.51 23.60 -8.39
C ILE A 192 -5.41 22.15 -8.85
N ILE A 193 -6.52 21.59 -9.29
CA ILE A 193 -6.61 20.20 -9.76
C ILE A 193 -6.45 20.18 -11.27
N THR A 194 -5.46 19.47 -11.78
CA THR A 194 -5.26 19.23 -13.22
C THR A 194 -5.65 17.79 -13.54
N SER A 195 -6.57 17.60 -14.47
CA SER A 195 -7.02 16.27 -14.89
C SER A 195 -7.42 16.26 -16.37
N ASP A 196 -7.77 15.10 -16.90
CA ASP A 196 -8.47 14.95 -18.16
C ASP A 196 -9.93 15.43 -18.05
N MET A 197 -10.68 15.31 -19.15
CA MET A 197 -12.08 15.79 -19.24
C MET A 197 -13.11 14.91 -18.52
N GLN A 198 -12.74 14.08 -17.54
CA GLN A 198 -13.71 13.27 -16.82
C GLN A 198 -14.66 14.13 -15.97
N LYS A 199 -15.97 13.97 -16.22
CA LYS A 199 -17.03 14.71 -15.50
C LYS A 199 -16.98 14.55 -13.98
N LEU A 200 -16.42 13.44 -13.48
CA LEU A 200 -16.30 13.15 -12.05
C LEU A 200 -15.33 14.08 -11.33
N TYR A 201 -14.35 14.64 -12.01
CA TYR A 201 -13.39 15.57 -11.39
C TYR A 201 -13.98 16.97 -11.12
N PHE A 202 -15.07 17.35 -11.81
CA PHE A 202 -15.84 18.55 -11.43
C PHE A 202 -16.47 18.37 -10.05
N LEU A 203 -16.91 17.15 -9.70
CA LEU A 203 -17.43 16.87 -8.37
C LEU A 203 -16.33 16.98 -7.32
N VAL A 204 -15.12 16.46 -7.60
CA VAL A 204 -13.97 16.59 -6.69
C VAL A 204 -13.66 18.07 -6.45
N ALA A 205 -13.54 18.87 -7.49
CA ALA A 205 -13.23 20.29 -7.38
C ALA A 205 -14.29 21.05 -6.57
N LYS A 206 -15.56 20.79 -6.84
CA LYS A 206 -16.69 21.39 -6.09
C LYS A 206 -16.66 20.99 -4.62
N GLN A 207 -16.44 19.71 -4.34
CA GLN A 207 -16.44 19.13 -2.99
C GLN A 207 -15.27 19.61 -2.13
N THR A 208 -14.14 19.90 -2.76
CA THR A 208 -12.90 20.35 -2.10
C THR A 208 -12.68 21.85 -2.18
N ASN A 209 -13.62 22.61 -2.74
CA ASN A 209 -13.47 24.04 -3.01
C ASN A 209 -12.17 24.37 -3.75
N SER A 210 -11.87 23.61 -4.81
CA SER A 210 -10.63 23.70 -5.60
C SER A 210 -10.94 24.13 -7.02
N THR A 211 -9.95 24.72 -7.70
CA THR A 211 -10.05 25.09 -9.11
C THR A 211 -9.70 23.91 -9.99
N LEU A 212 -10.55 23.56 -10.96
CA LEU A 212 -10.27 22.49 -11.92
C LEU A 212 -9.70 23.05 -13.22
N CYS A 213 -8.50 22.59 -13.58
CA CYS A 213 -7.88 22.82 -14.87
C CYS A 213 -7.99 21.56 -15.72
N VAL A 214 -8.80 21.60 -16.77
CA VAL A 214 -8.99 20.47 -17.68
C VAL A 214 -8.02 20.54 -18.83
N THR A 215 -7.30 19.45 -19.07
CA THR A 215 -6.41 19.31 -20.22
C THR A 215 -7.11 18.50 -21.32
N LYS A 216 -7.32 19.13 -22.47
CA LYS A 216 -7.91 18.44 -23.63
C LYS A 216 -6.80 17.81 -24.47
N THR A 217 -6.62 16.50 -24.33
CA THR A 217 -5.63 15.71 -25.08
C THR A 217 -5.82 15.78 -26.61
N THR A 218 -7.06 15.96 -27.05
CA THR A 218 -7.41 16.01 -28.47
C THR A 218 -7.05 17.32 -29.19
N ILE A 219 -6.93 18.41 -28.44
CA ILE A 219 -6.68 19.77 -29.01
C ILE A 219 -5.19 20.11 -29.01
N ASN A 220 -4.47 19.74 -27.98
CA ASN A 220 -3.03 19.96 -27.88
C ASN A 220 -2.36 18.83 -27.06
N PRO A 221 -1.92 17.73 -27.72
CA PRO A 221 -1.30 16.58 -27.06
C PRO A 221 -0.04 16.94 -26.27
N GLU A 222 0.78 17.85 -26.78
CA GLU A 222 2.03 18.25 -26.11
C GLU A 222 1.77 19.04 -24.83
N ALA A 223 0.82 19.98 -24.86
CA ALA A 223 0.45 20.74 -23.68
C ALA A 223 -0.20 19.85 -22.63
N SER A 224 -1.04 18.90 -23.05
CA SER A 224 -1.63 17.88 -22.18
C SER A 224 -0.56 17.02 -21.51
N TYR A 225 0.41 16.53 -22.27
CA TYR A 225 1.52 15.74 -21.75
C TYR A 225 2.35 16.51 -20.71
N ARG A 226 2.67 17.78 -20.97
CA ARG A 226 3.41 18.63 -20.02
C ARG A 226 2.63 18.85 -18.73
N ASN A 227 1.31 19.05 -18.82
CA ASN A 227 0.46 19.33 -17.67
C ASN A 227 0.20 18.08 -16.78
N LEU A 228 0.26 16.87 -17.35
CA LEU A 228 0.04 15.59 -16.65
C LEU A 228 1.31 14.73 -16.54
N ASN A 229 2.48 15.29 -16.78
CA ASN A 229 3.74 14.56 -16.82
C ASN A 229 4.06 13.82 -15.49
N LYS A 230 3.82 14.47 -14.34
CA LYS A 230 4.09 13.84 -13.04
C LYS A 230 3.23 12.60 -12.82
N ILE A 231 1.93 12.71 -13.08
CA ILE A 231 1.02 11.58 -12.88
C ILE A 231 1.30 10.44 -13.87
N SER A 232 1.64 10.75 -15.11
CA SER A 232 2.00 9.75 -16.12
C SER A 232 3.27 8.97 -15.75
N LYS A 233 4.30 9.66 -15.22
CA LYS A 233 5.50 8.99 -14.67
C LYS A 233 5.17 8.11 -13.48
N LEU A 234 4.28 8.57 -12.60
CA LEU A 234 3.83 7.83 -11.45
C LEU A 234 3.11 6.54 -11.86
N GLN A 235 2.21 6.62 -12.84
CA GLN A 235 1.48 5.48 -13.40
C GLN A 235 2.41 4.46 -14.07
N SER A 236 3.41 4.92 -14.82
CA SER A 236 4.42 4.07 -15.46
C SER A 236 5.24 3.31 -14.42
N SER A 237 5.70 4.00 -13.36
CA SER A 237 6.42 3.38 -12.25
C SER A 237 5.58 2.34 -11.50
N LEU A 238 4.28 2.60 -11.32
CA LEU A 238 3.37 1.62 -10.72
C LEU A 238 3.22 0.38 -11.61
N LYS A 239 2.94 0.56 -12.90
CA LYS A 239 2.76 -0.55 -13.84
C LYS A 239 4.02 -1.42 -13.91
N GLU A 240 5.20 -0.81 -14.00
CA GLU A 240 6.48 -1.51 -13.99
C GLU A 240 6.65 -2.35 -12.71
N ALA A 241 6.41 -1.76 -11.55
CA ALA A 241 6.52 -2.48 -10.28
C ALA A 241 5.55 -3.67 -10.17
N LEU A 242 4.32 -3.54 -10.71
CA LEU A 242 3.31 -4.58 -10.61
C LEU A 242 3.56 -5.76 -11.55
N ILE A 243 4.26 -5.57 -12.67
CA ILE A 243 4.65 -6.65 -13.60
C ILE A 243 5.48 -7.73 -12.89
N HIS A 244 6.34 -7.35 -11.97
CA HIS A 244 7.21 -8.29 -11.24
C HIS A 244 6.46 -9.27 -10.33
N TYR A 245 5.22 -8.97 -9.95
CA TYR A 245 4.46 -9.84 -9.06
C TYR A 245 3.75 -11.01 -9.76
N HIS A 246 3.75 -11.03 -11.09
CA HIS A 246 3.33 -12.17 -11.91
C HIS A 246 1.96 -12.79 -11.58
N GLY A 247 1.01 -12.03 -11.18
CA GLY A 247 -0.34 -12.47 -10.89
C GLY A 247 -0.91 -11.74 -9.70
N LEU A 248 -1.75 -10.75 -9.99
CA LEU A 248 -2.42 -9.92 -8.99
C LEU A 248 -3.91 -10.20 -9.09
N GLY A 249 -4.46 -10.85 -8.07
CA GLY A 249 -5.91 -10.88 -7.88
C GLY A 249 -6.40 -9.55 -7.31
N PHE A 250 -7.53 -9.07 -7.78
CA PHE A 250 -8.07 -7.76 -7.36
C PHE A 250 -8.35 -7.66 -5.87
N THR A 251 -8.67 -8.77 -5.20
CA THR A 251 -8.87 -8.83 -3.74
C THR A 251 -7.65 -8.35 -2.93
N ASN A 252 -6.46 -8.47 -3.49
CA ASN A 252 -5.21 -8.11 -2.80
C ASN A 252 -4.50 -6.92 -3.44
N ILE A 253 -5.06 -6.31 -4.48
CA ILE A 253 -4.37 -5.26 -5.25
C ILE A 253 -3.98 -4.08 -4.35
N GLN A 254 -4.86 -3.66 -3.43
CA GLN A 254 -4.58 -2.55 -2.52
C GLN A 254 -3.34 -2.80 -1.66
N ASN A 255 -3.08 -4.04 -1.26
CA ASN A 255 -1.89 -4.39 -0.49
C ASN A 255 -0.60 -4.11 -1.27
N TYR A 256 -0.59 -4.43 -2.57
CA TYR A 256 0.55 -4.16 -3.44
C TYR A 256 0.70 -2.67 -3.75
N LEU A 257 -0.42 -1.94 -3.87
CA LEU A 257 -0.40 -0.48 -4.01
C LEU A 257 0.21 0.19 -2.78
N ASN A 258 -0.13 -0.28 -1.58
CA ASN A 258 0.41 0.22 -0.32
C ASN A 258 1.93 -0.02 -0.23
N LEU A 259 2.39 -1.22 -0.58
CA LEU A 259 3.82 -1.55 -0.60
C LEU A 259 4.58 -0.71 -1.64
N TRP A 260 4.03 -0.56 -2.86
CA TRP A 260 4.63 0.26 -3.89
C TRP A 260 4.69 1.74 -3.48
N LYS A 261 3.60 2.29 -2.92
CA LYS A 261 3.54 3.66 -2.43
C LYS A 261 4.62 3.91 -1.37
N TRP A 262 4.72 3.02 -0.40
CA TRP A 262 5.74 3.10 0.63
C TRP A 262 7.15 3.12 0.03
N LYS A 263 7.45 2.18 -0.87
CA LYS A 263 8.74 2.12 -1.57
C LYS A 263 9.02 3.40 -2.39
N TYR A 264 8.01 3.91 -3.09
CA TYR A 264 8.13 5.11 -3.90
C TYR A 264 8.49 6.34 -3.07
N GLN A 265 7.85 6.51 -1.92
CA GLN A 265 8.09 7.65 -1.02
C GLN A 265 9.44 7.58 -0.28
N HIS A 266 10.01 6.38 -0.13
CA HIS A 266 11.27 6.16 0.59
C HIS A 266 12.45 5.79 -0.34
N LYS A 267 12.34 6.06 -1.65
CA LYS A 267 13.39 5.75 -2.63
C LYS A 267 14.76 6.31 -2.26
N GLU A 268 14.82 7.51 -1.71
CA GLU A 268 16.09 8.16 -1.35
C GLU A 268 16.81 7.45 -0.19
N GLY A 269 16.07 6.86 0.74
CA GLY A 269 16.65 6.08 1.85
C GLY A 269 17.19 4.70 1.47
N PHE A 270 16.82 4.17 0.30
CA PHE A 270 17.28 2.85 -0.17
C PHE A 270 18.54 2.90 -1.03
N ASN A 271 18.81 4.03 -1.69
CA ASN A 271 19.99 4.22 -2.54
C ASN A 271 21.20 4.76 -1.77
N SER A 272 21.02 5.28 -0.57
CA SER A 272 22.11 5.56 0.34
C SER A 272 22.63 4.24 0.94
N LYS A 273 23.95 4.02 0.88
CA LYS A 273 24.63 2.98 1.67
C LYS A 273 24.02 2.95 3.07
N PRO A 274 23.87 1.79 3.71
CA PRO A 274 23.20 1.70 5.00
C PRO A 274 23.92 2.59 6.01
N THR A 275 23.55 3.85 6.07
CA THR A 275 23.85 4.70 7.18
C THR A 275 23.07 4.13 8.37
N ASN A 276 23.71 4.09 9.53
CA ASN A 276 23.22 3.51 10.79
C ASN A 276 21.90 4.09 11.34
N SER A 277 21.19 4.90 10.57
CA SER A 277 19.83 5.37 10.86
C SER A 277 18.84 4.26 10.48
N GLY A 278 18.48 3.43 11.45
CA GLY A 278 17.50 2.37 11.28
C GLY A 278 16.18 2.94 10.77
N ILE A 279 15.66 2.33 9.72
CA ILE A 279 14.27 2.52 9.32
C ILE A 279 13.43 2.04 10.50
N ILE A 280 12.79 2.96 11.20
CA ILE A 280 11.87 2.68 12.31
C ILE A 280 10.52 2.35 11.65
N PHE A 281 10.11 1.09 11.73
CA PHE A 281 8.74 0.66 11.44
C PHE A 281 7.89 0.76 12.69
#